data_0d6e48141193c402c7233b4fc9d76d87
#
_entry.id   0d6e48141193c402c7233b4fc9d76d87
#
_cell.length_a   1.000
_cell.length_b   1.000
_cell.length_c   1.000
_cell.angle_alpha   90.00
_cell.angle_beta   90.00
_cell.angle_gamma   90.00
#
_symmetry.space_group_name_H-M   'P 1'
#
loop_
_entity.id
_entity.type
_entity.pdbx_description
1 polymer ?
#
loop_
_entity_poly.entity_id
_entity_poly.type
_entity_poly.pdbx_seq_one_letter_code
_entity_poly.pdbx_strand_id
1 'polypeptide(L)'
;MMRQVKRALALGVALAAVAAGTAQAQDKKITVMLWGTTWQGVVQKASEDFTKKTGVKIEFVGQTTSGEGLTKLQAMKAHPSVDVWFTTDSVAVRAVKDTDMFAPLPAAKMPNLSDVPDNAKRERWVGFYGYPVGIVYRTDMVNPPITAWEDLWNPRFKGKLGVPAPSSYQGRVILIASLLAGGSIDNIEPGLQKLKALKDNVVFWYTSDAQARQSLAQGEISVLIGPTQALRVPREAGVPVTMISPKPTPMMFDVMTLVKAGHEDLAAEFIDFLLSPEIQGRVSDVLLAAPTNHKAGMSDIIKAAQPKPGDGVTFDEDKVNQYFSSWNDRFNAEVAK
;
A
#
# COMPACT_ATOMS: atom_id res chain seq x y z
N MET A 1 -49.63 -21.43 71.53
CA MET A 1 -48.50 -21.94 70.73
C MET A 1 -48.85 -21.98 69.27
N MET A 2 -49.27 -20.90 68.65
CA MET A 2 -49.60 -20.77 67.21
C MET A 2 -49.65 -19.31 66.82
N ARG A 3 -48.49 -18.65 66.79
CA ARG A 3 -48.45 -17.24 66.30
C ARG A 3 -47.02 -16.77 65.82
N GLN A 4 -46.10 -17.68 65.50
CA GLN A 4 -44.76 -17.31 65.08
C GLN A 4 -44.23 -17.93 63.74
N VAL A 5 -45.14 -18.49 62.88
CA VAL A 5 -44.70 -19.14 61.62
C VAL A 5 -45.07 -18.32 60.34
N LYS A 6 -45.59 -17.11 60.47
CA LYS A 6 -46.04 -16.32 59.30
C LYS A 6 -45.21 -15.10 58.98
N ARG A 7 -43.94 -14.96 59.43
CA ARG A 7 -43.07 -13.82 59.11
C ARG A 7 -41.78 -14.18 58.43
N ALA A 8 -41.53 -15.42 58.02
CA ALA A 8 -40.28 -15.87 57.36
C ALA A 8 -40.42 -16.15 55.88
N LEU A 9 -41.50 -15.83 55.19
CA LEU A 9 -41.70 -16.11 53.75
C LEU A 9 -41.86 -14.88 52.90
N ALA A 10 -41.61 -13.66 53.40
CA ALA A 10 -41.73 -12.41 52.61
C ALA A 10 -40.42 -11.70 52.32
N LEU A 11 -39.25 -12.25 52.68
CA LEU A 11 -37.95 -11.64 52.41
C LEU A 11 -37.10 -12.41 51.39
N GLY A 12 -37.59 -13.46 50.77
CA GLY A 12 -36.82 -14.32 49.81
C GLY A 12 -37.01 -14.01 48.33
N VAL A 13 -37.88 -13.06 47.94
CA VAL A 13 -38.23 -12.81 46.53
C VAL A 13 -37.70 -11.48 46.00
N ALA A 14 -37.11 -10.62 46.84
CA ALA A 14 -36.60 -9.30 46.41
C ALA A 14 -35.09 -9.25 46.06
N LEU A 15 -34.33 -10.35 46.12
CA LEU A 15 -32.89 -10.38 45.80
C LEU A 15 -32.54 -11.09 44.48
N ALA A 16 -33.53 -11.57 43.71
CA ALA A 16 -33.27 -12.26 42.42
C ALA A 16 -33.47 -11.39 41.17
N ALA A 17 -33.71 -10.09 41.32
CA ALA A 17 -34.02 -9.19 40.18
C ALA A 17 -32.94 -8.14 39.85
N VAL A 18 -31.73 -8.21 40.42
CA VAL A 18 -30.65 -7.24 40.15
C VAL A 18 -29.42 -7.88 39.45
N ALA A 19 -29.48 -9.17 39.12
CA ALA A 19 -28.40 -9.85 38.41
C ALA A 19 -28.62 -9.96 36.88
N ALA A 20 -29.53 -9.18 36.31
CA ALA A 20 -29.79 -9.14 34.88
C ALA A 20 -29.45 -7.76 34.36
N GLY A 21 -28.20 -7.51 33.97
CA GLY A 21 -27.94 -6.27 33.23
C GLY A 21 -26.54 -5.65 33.36
N THR A 22 -25.51 -6.42 33.58
CA THR A 22 -24.19 -6.01 33.07
C THR A 22 -23.71 -7.06 32.08
N ALA A 23 -24.39 -7.13 30.95
CA ALA A 23 -23.71 -7.52 29.73
C ALA A 23 -22.60 -6.45 29.58
N GLN A 24 -21.40 -6.78 30.05
CA GLN A 24 -20.21 -6.01 29.80
C GLN A 24 -20.21 -5.81 28.30
N ALA A 25 -20.49 -4.58 27.85
CA ALA A 25 -20.27 -4.22 26.46
C ALA A 25 -18.80 -4.53 26.23
N GLN A 26 -18.52 -5.68 25.66
CA GLN A 26 -17.18 -6.09 25.29
C GLN A 26 -16.67 -4.94 24.44
N ASP A 27 -15.68 -4.20 24.90
CA ASP A 27 -15.14 -3.06 24.19
C ASP A 27 -14.82 -3.52 22.76
N LYS A 28 -15.69 -3.13 21.82
CA LYS A 28 -15.54 -3.50 20.43
C LYS A 28 -14.23 -2.91 19.94
N LYS A 29 -13.29 -3.76 19.56
CA LYS A 29 -12.00 -3.32 19.05
C LYS A 29 -11.59 -4.17 17.87
N ILE A 30 -10.79 -3.58 16.99
CA ILE A 30 -10.06 -4.28 15.94
C ILE A 30 -8.60 -3.80 15.95
N THR A 31 -7.70 -4.68 15.54
CA THR A 31 -6.27 -4.41 15.45
C THR A 31 -5.86 -4.33 13.99
N VAL A 32 -5.18 -3.25 13.64
CA VAL A 32 -4.74 -2.94 12.28
C VAL A 32 -3.22 -2.99 12.23
N MET A 33 -2.67 -3.82 11.34
CA MET A 33 -1.22 -3.86 11.10
C MET A 33 -0.88 -3.14 9.80
N LEU A 34 0.04 -2.16 9.89
CA LEU A 34 0.47 -1.35 8.76
C LEU A 34 1.88 -0.78 8.99
N TRP A 35 2.43 -0.11 7.97
CA TRP A 35 3.73 0.58 8.08
C TRP A 35 3.65 1.77 9.04
N GLY A 36 4.73 1.99 9.79
CA GLY A 36 4.82 3.05 10.79
C GLY A 36 4.85 4.48 10.21
N THR A 37 4.82 5.47 11.12
CA THR A 37 4.95 6.92 10.87
C THR A 37 3.85 7.53 10.00
N THR A 38 4.13 7.90 8.75
CA THR A 38 3.18 8.65 7.88
C THR A 38 1.92 7.84 7.59
N TRP A 39 2.04 6.56 7.23
CA TRP A 39 0.91 5.67 6.94
C TRP A 39 0.02 5.48 8.16
N GLN A 40 0.63 5.15 9.29
CA GLN A 40 -0.09 4.98 10.56
C GLN A 40 -0.81 6.28 10.94
N GLY A 41 -0.17 7.44 10.86
CA GLY A 41 -0.78 8.72 11.22
C GLY A 41 -2.02 9.06 10.38
N VAL A 42 -2.00 8.75 9.08
CA VAL A 42 -3.14 8.99 8.18
C VAL A 42 -4.31 8.06 8.53
N VAL A 43 -4.03 6.76 8.68
CA VAL A 43 -5.07 5.76 9.01
C VAL A 43 -5.60 5.99 10.43
N GLN A 44 -4.73 6.36 11.39
CA GLN A 44 -5.13 6.69 12.75
C GLN A 44 -6.12 7.86 12.79
N LYS A 45 -5.85 8.94 12.04
CA LYS A 45 -6.77 10.07 11.96
C LYS A 45 -8.14 9.69 11.37
N ALA A 46 -8.15 8.84 10.34
CA ALA A 46 -9.40 8.29 9.81
C ALA A 46 -10.11 7.39 10.83
N SER A 47 -9.35 6.61 11.61
CA SER A 47 -9.87 5.72 12.65
C SER A 47 -10.57 6.47 13.80
N GLU A 48 -10.14 7.69 14.11
CA GLU A 48 -10.82 8.53 15.10
C GLU A 48 -12.26 8.85 14.69
N ASP A 49 -12.50 9.11 13.40
CA ASP A 49 -13.83 9.36 12.85
C ASP A 49 -14.67 8.08 12.86
N PHE A 50 -14.07 6.93 12.54
CA PHE A 50 -14.74 5.63 12.64
C PHE A 50 -15.13 5.30 14.09
N THR A 51 -14.22 5.50 15.04
CA THR A 51 -14.48 5.28 16.47
C THR A 51 -15.59 6.19 16.99
N LYS A 52 -15.61 7.47 16.61
CA LYS A 52 -16.70 8.40 16.97
C LYS A 52 -18.06 7.93 16.44
N LYS A 53 -18.08 7.36 15.22
CA LYS A 53 -19.30 6.90 14.56
C LYS A 53 -19.83 5.59 15.10
N THR A 54 -18.95 4.65 15.47
CA THR A 54 -19.32 3.25 15.76
C THR A 54 -19.06 2.81 17.20
N GLY A 55 -18.23 3.56 17.95
CA GLY A 55 -17.74 3.17 19.27
C GLY A 55 -16.64 2.09 19.22
N VAL A 56 -16.22 1.64 18.04
CA VAL A 56 -15.16 0.63 17.88
C VAL A 56 -13.81 1.26 18.06
N LYS A 57 -12.98 0.70 18.93
CA LYS A 57 -11.58 1.14 19.14
C LYS A 57 -10.66 0.50 18.08
N ILE A 58 -9.75 1.29 17.54
CA ILE A 58 -8.75 0.81 16.59
C ILE A 58 -7.38 0.80 17.26
N GLU A 59 -6.77 -0.39 17.34
CA GLU A 59 -5.41 -0.57 17.82
C GLU A 59 -4.45 -0.77 16.64
N PHE A 60 -3.19 -0.34 16.78
CA PHE A 60 -2.22 -0.39 15.69
C PHE A 60 -1.01 -1.25 16.04
N VAL A 61 -0.60 -2.07 15.09
CA VAL A 61 0.65 -2.84 15.12
C VAL A 61 1.53 -2.39 13.96
N GLY A 62 2.74 -1.97 14.26
CA GLY A 62 3.69 -1.53 13.22
C GLY A 62 4.37 -2.68 12.51
N GLN A 63 4.65 -2.47 11.23
CA GLN A 63 5.58 -3.27 10.42
C GLN A 63 6.54 -2.33 9.68
N THR A 64 7.74 -2.81 9.36
CA THR A 64 8.73 -2.07 8.56
C THR A 64 8.56 -2.38 7.08
N THR A 65 8.29 -3.65 6.75
CA THR A 65 8.07 -4.13 5.39
C THR A 65 6.86 -5.07 5.34
N SER A 66 6.27 -5.23 4.14
CA SER A 66 5.20 -6.22 3.91
C SER A 66 5.64 -7.64 4.24
N GLY A 67 6.90 -7.99 3.95
CA GLY A 67 7.46 -9.30 4.27
C GLY A 67 7.56 -9.57 5.78
N GLU A 68 7.99 -8.57 6.56
CA GLU A 68 7.98 -8.63 8.03
C GLU A 68 6.56 -8.80 8.56
N GLY A 69 5.61 -8.03 8.04
CA GLY A 69 4.20 -8.15 8.41
C GLY A 69 3.65 -9.55 8.17
N LEU A 70 3.94 -10.15 7.02
CA LEU A 70 3.55 -11.53 6.73
C LEU A 70 4.18 -12.53 7.72
N THR A 71 5.46 -12.35 8.05
CA THR A 71 6.14 -13.20 9.05
C THR A 71 5.48 -13.09 10.43
N LYS A 72 5.13 -11.86 10.86
CA LYS A 72 4.39 -11.65 12.11
C LYS A 72 3.02 -12.35 12.12
N LEU A 73 2.27 -12.24 11.02
CA LEU A 73 0.97 -12.93 10.87
C LEU A 73 1.14 -14.44 10.94
N GLN A 74 2.11 -15.00 10.22
CA GLN A 74 2.39 -16.43 10.24
C GLN A 74 2.77 -16.95 11.64
N ALA A 75 3.51 -16.16 12.41
CA ALA A 75 3.89 -16.50 13.79
C ALA A 75 2.67 -16.57 14.73
N MET A 76 1.61 -15.80 14.47
CA MET A 76 0.37 -15.78 15.24
C MET A 76 -0.78 -16.58 14.60
N LYS A 77 -0.49 -17.43 13.61
CA LYS A 77 -1.50 -18.15 12.81
C LYS A 77 -2.53 -18.92 13.65
N ALA A 78 -2.11 -19.52 14.79
CA ALA A 78 -3.01 -20.31 15.65
C ALA A 78 -4.03 -19.43 16.37
N HIS A 79 -3.67 -18.19 16.71
CA HIS A 79 -4.52 -17.22 17.42
C HIS A 79 -4.20 -15.82 16.87
N PRO A 80 -4.75 -15.46 15.70
CA PRO A 80 -4.49 -14.16 15.11
C PRO A 80 -5.00 -13.03 16.00
N SER A 81 -4.16 -12.03 16.24
CA SER A 81 -4.51 -10.82 17.02
C SER A 81 -4.54 -9.56 16.14
N VAL A 82 -4.48 -9.72 14.84
CA VAL A 82 -4.60 -8.66 13.83
C VAL A 82 -5.82 -8.97 12.99
N ASP A 83 -6.68 -7.98 12.79
CA ASP A 83 -7.95 -8.10 12.04
C ASP A 83 -7.81 -7.57 10.61
N VAL A 84 -7.08 -6.46 10.44
CA VAL A 84 -6.81 -5.85 9.13
C VAL A 84 -5.31 -5.72 8.93
N TRP A 85 -4.82 -6.21 7.81
CA TRP A 85 -3.43 -6.08 7.43
C TRP A 85 -3.27 -5.28 6.14
N PHE A 86 -2.46 -4.22 6.22
CA PHE A 86 -2.04 -3.44 5.07
C PHE A 86 -0.74 -4.01 4.51
N THR A 87 -0.70 -4.18 3.21
CA THR A 87 0.46 -4.74 2.52
C THR A 87 0.49 -4.29 1.05
N THR A 88 1.54 -4.62 0.32
CA THR A 88 1.56 -4.44 -1.14
C THR A 88 0.78 -5.55 -1.83
N ASP A 89 0.20 -5.25 -3.00
CA ASP A 89 -0.58 -6.20 -3.81
C ASP A 89 0.17 -7.51 -4.10
N SER A 90 1.43 -7.43 -4.48
CA SER A 90 2.30 -8.58 -4.77
C SER A 90 2.48 -9.49 -3.54
N VAL A 91 2.66 -8.91 -2.34
CA VAL A 91 2.78 -9.70 -1.10
C VAL A 91 1.42 -10.26 -0.68
N ALA A 92 0.31 -9.52 -0.88
CA ALA A 92 -1.04 -10.01 -0.62
C ALA A 92 -1.38 -11.24 -1.47
N VAL A 93 -1.07 -11.21 -2.77
CA VAL A 93 -1.29 -12.35 -3.68
C VAL A 93 -0.58 -13.60 -3.16
N ARG A 94 0.70 -13.49 -2.79
CA ARG A 94 1.45 -14.60 -2.21
C ARG A 94 0.86 -15.07 -0.88
N ALA A 95 0.56 -14.13 0.04
CA ALA A 95 0.05 -14.46 1.36
C ALA A 95 -1.29 -15.20 1.32
N VAL A 96 -2.21 -14.75 0.46
CA VAL A 96 -3.52 -15.38 0.26
C VAL A 96 -3.39 -16.79 -0.34
N LYS A 97 -2.42 -17.00 -1.22
CA LYS A 97 -2.15 -18.29 -1.86
C LYS A 97 -1.50 -19.30 -0.90
N ASP A 98 -0.52 -18.82 -0.13
CA ASP A 98 0.34 -19.68 0.68
C ASP A 98 -0.26 -19.95 2.07
N THR A 99 -1.31 -19.23 2.48
CA THR A 99 -1.89 -19.37 3.81
C THR A 99 -3.41 -19.30 3.79
N ASP A 100 -4.07 -19.96 4.72
CA ASP A 100 -5.53 -19.86 4.93
C ASP A 100 -5.89 -18.83 6.03
N MET A 101 -5.13 -17.77 6.15
CA MET A 101 -5.32 -16.75 7.21
C MET A 101 -6.29 -15.64 6.83
N PHE A 102 -6.66 -15.51 5.57
CA PHE A 102 -7.43 -14.37 5.06
C PHE A 102 -8.85 -14.77 4.68
N ALA A 103 -9.81 -13.99 5.13
CA ALA A 103 -11.22 -14.17 4.77
C ALA A 103 -11.55 -13.50 3.42
N PRO A 104 -12.52 -14.02 2.67
CA PRO A 104 -13.10 -13.28 1.57
C PRO A 104 -13.72 -11.96 2.04
N LEU A 105 -13.61 -10.91 1.22
CA LEU A 105 -14.25 -9.64 1.50
C LEU A 105 -15.78 -9.81 1.34
N PRO A 106 -16.59 -9.47 2.37
CA PRO A 106 -18.05 -9.63 2.32
C PRO A 106 -18.69 -8.49 1.52
N ALA A 107 -18.62 -8.54 0.20
CA ALA A 107 -19.04 -7.46 -0.72
C ALA A 107 -20.46 -6.94 -0.43
N ALA A 108 -21.39 -7.79 0.02
CA ALA A 108 -22.76 -7.38 0.41
C ALA A 108 -22.79 -6.42 1.62
N LYS A 109 -21.73 -6.41 2.45
CA LYS A 109 -21.57 -5.53 3.63
C LYS A 109 -20.61 -4.36 3.37
N MET A 110 -20.05 -4.26 2.17
CA MET A 110 -19.04 -3.27 1.78
C MET A 110 -19.49 -2.48 0.56
N PRO A 111 -20.43 -1.53 0.69
CA PRO A 111 -20.98 -0.79 -0.44
C PRO A 111 -19.93 -0.01 -1.23
N ASN A 112 -18.91 0.55 -0.57
CA ASN A 112 -17.84 1.29 -1.24
C ASN A 112 -16.92 0.40 -2.10
N LEU A 113 -16.92 -0.92 -1.86
CA LEU A 113 -16.14 -1.87 -2.65
C LEU A 113 -16.57 -1.91 -4.13
N SER A 114 -17.84 -1.59 -4.44
CA SER A 114 -18.35 -1.51 -5.82
C SER A 114 -17.70 -0.39 -6.62
N ASP A 115 -17.23 0.66 -5.96
CA ASP A 115 -16.62 1.84 -6.57
C ASP A 115 -15.09 1.70 -6.77
N VAL A 116 -14.53 0.54 -6.38
CA VAL A 116 -13.13 0.19 -6.61
C VAL A 116 -13.02 -0.63 -7.90
N PRO A 117 -12.15 -0.28 -8.86
CA PRO A 117 -12.02 -1.00 -10.11
C PRO A 117 -11.44 -2.42 -9.92
N ASP A 118 -11.75 -3.33 -10.85
CA ASP A 118 -11.41 -4.76 -10.72
C ASP A 118 -9.91 -5.04 -10.70
N ASN A 119 -9.08 -4.18 -11.29
CA ASN A 119 -7.63 -4.31 -11.22
C ASN A 119 -7.06 -3.98 -9.84
N ALA A 120 -7.82 -3.27 -8.99
CA ALA A 120 -7.42 -2.88 -7.65
C ALA A 120 -8.10 -3.72 -6.54
N LYS A 121 -8.76 -4.82 -6.87
CA LYS A 121 -9.39 -5.72 -5.89
C LYS A 121 -9.35 -7.17 -6.32
N ARG A 122 -9.41 -8.06 -5.35
CA ARG A 122 -9.58 -9.51 -5.51
C ARG A 122 -10.52 -10.02 -4.42
N GLU A 123 -10.81 -11.29 -4.42
CA GLU A 123 -11.69 -11.92 -3.42
C GLU A 123 -11.29 -11.61 -1.97
N ARG A 124 -9.98 -11.54 -1.65
CA ARG A 124 -9.46 -11.47 -0.27
C ARG A 124 -8.62 -10.23 0.02
N TRP A 125 -8.56 -9.28 -0.88
CA TRP A 125 -7.93 -8.01 -0.66
C TRP A 125 -8.51 -6.91 -1.55
N VAL A 126 -8.36 -5.66 -1.10
CA VAL A 126 -8.76 -4.46 -1.83
C VAL A 126 -7.70 -3.38 -1.72
N GLY A 127 -7.43 -2.68 -2.81
CA GLY A 127 -6.54 -1.54 -2.84
C GLY A 127 -7.03 -0.42 -1.93
N PHE A 128 -6.12 0.11 -1.12
CA PHE A 128 -6.37 1.31 -0.34
C PHE A 128 -6.01 2.56 -1.15
N TYR A 129 -4.89 2.51 -1.86
CA TYR A 129 -4.50 3.49 -2.87
C TYR A 129 -3.62 2.85 -3.92
N GLY A 130 -3.53 3.52 -5.08
CA GLY A 130 -2.64 3.13 -6.17
C GLY A 130 -1.60 4.20 -6.44
N TYR A 131 -0.49 3.79 -7.05
CA TYR A 131 0.55 4.71 -7.49
C TYR A 131 1.26 4.19 -8.73
N PRO A 132 1.55 5.08 -9.70
CA PRO A 132 2.43 4.76 -10.81
C PRO A 132 3.89 4.73 -10.36
N VAL A 133 4.70 3.89 -10.97
CA VAL A 133 6.16 4.02 -10.95
C VAL A 133 6.57 4.73 -12.23
N GLY A 134 7.02 5.97 -12.09
CA GLY A 134 7.31 6.86 -13.21
C GLY A 134 8.63 7.60 -13.05
N ILE A 135 8.77 8.72 -13.74
CA ILE A 135 9.98 9.54 -13.77
C ILE A 135 9.70 10.86 -13.04
N VAL A 136 10.34 11.05 -11.89
CA VAL A 136 10.34 12.30 -11.12
C VAL A 136 11.62 13.06 -11.44
N TYR A 137 11.55 14.34 -11.80
CA TYR A 137 12.74 15.11 -12.11
C TYR A 137 12.63 16.58 -11.68
N ARG A 138 13.78 17.19 -11.46
CA ARG A 138 13.93 18.61 -11.15
C ARG A 138 13.81 19.43 -12.43
N THR A 139 12.84 20.35 -12.46
CA THR A 139 12.60 21.20 -13.64
C THR A 139 13.60 22.33 -13.80
N ASP A 140 14.34 22.68 -12.73
CA ASP A 140 15.45 23.62 -12.76
C ASP A 140 16.78 23.03 -13.25
N MET A 141 16.90 21.69 -13.28
CA MET A 141 18.11 20.98 -13.70
C MET A 141 17.95 20.21 -15.01
N VAL A 142 16.73 19.98 -15.47
CA VAL A 142 16.43 19.14 -16.65
C VAL A 142 15.75 19.98 -17.73
N ASN A 143 16.49 20.33 -18.76
CA ASN A 143 16.01 21.05 -19.94
C ASN A 143 16.69 20.45 -21.21
N PRO A 144 15.93 20.10 -22.27
CA PRO A 144 14.48 20.10 -22.38
C PRO A 144 13.83 19.06 -21.44
N PRO A 145 12.51 19.18 -21.18
CA PRO A 145 11.77 18.24 -20.34
C PRO A 145 11.88 16.79 -20.81
N ILE A 146 11.77 15.85 -19.86
CA ILE A 146 11.66 14.42 -20.16
C ILE A 146 10.23 14.14 -20.64
N THR A 147 10.07 13.34 -21.68
CA THR A 147 8.77 13.00 -22.28
C THR A 147 8.52 11.50 -22.40
N ALA A 148 9.57 10.68 -22.39
CA ALA A 148 9.50 9.22 -22.54
C ALA A 148 10.56 8.54 -21.66
N TRP A 149 10.41 7.24 -21.46
CA TRP A 149 11.40 6.42 -20.75
C TRP A 149 12.74 6.43 -21.47
N GLU A 150 12.73 6.40 -22.81
CA GLU A 150 13.93 6.36 -23.67
C GLU A 150 14.86 7.57 -23.47
N ASP A 151 14.31 8.70 -23.05
CA ASP A 151 15.09 9.90 -22.75
C ASP A 151 16.17 9.65 -21.69
N LEU A 152 15.92 8.70 -20.77
CA LEU A 152 16.85 8.38 -19.68
C LEU A 152 18.20 7.80 -20.17
N TRP A 153 18.25 7.24 -21.38
CA TRP A 153 19.48 6.73 -22.00
C TRP A 153 20.29 7.80 -22.71
N ASN A 154 19.78 9.05 -22.76
CA ASN A 154 20.53 10.15 -23.37
C ASN A 154 21.77 10.47 -22.51
N PRO A 155 22.96 10.65 -23.13
CA PRO A 155 24.21 11.01 -22.42
C PRO A 155 24.15 12.28 -21.57
N ARG A 156 23.19 13.19 -21.80
CA ARG A 156 22.95 14.36 -20.96
C ARG A 156 22.65 14.02 -19.50
N PHE A 157 22.22 12.79 -19.24
CA PHE A 157 21.91 12.28 -17.90
C PHE A 157 23.06 11.50 -17.26
N LYS A 158 24.27 11.50 -17.84
CA LYS A 158 25.42 10.81 -17.25
C LYS A 158 25.65 11.24 -15.81
N GLY A 159 25.59 10.26 -14.85
CA GLY A 159 25.71 10.52 -13.42
C GLY A 159 24.62 11.42 -12.86
N LYS A 160 23.34 11.26 -13.30
CA LYS A 160 22.21 12.10 -12.89
C LYS A 160 21.00 11.33 -12.38
N LEU A 161 20.99 10.00 -12.53
CA LEU A 161 19.81 9.19 -12.23
C LEU A 161 19.93 8.47 -10.89
N GLY A 162 18.85 8.52 -10.08
CA GLY A 162 18.56 7.56 -9.04
C GLY A 162 17.56 6.53 -9.54
N VAL A 163 17.94 5.26 -9.56
CA VAL A 163 17.11 4.17 -10.10
C VAL A 163 16.82 3.16 -9.01
N PRO A 164 15.58 2.65 -8.84
CA PRO A 164 15.30 1.65 -7.82
C PRO A 164 16.03 0.34 -8.14
N ALA A 165 16.66 -0.26 -7.14
CA ALA A 165 17.07 -1.66 -7.23
C ALA A 165 15.84 -2.56 -7.36
N PRO A 166 15.93 -3.76 -7.94
CA PRO A 166 14.78 -4.64 -8.09
C PRO A 166 14.06 -4.97 -6.76
N SER A 167 14.79 -4.98 -5.65
CA SER A 167 14.20 -5.18 -4.30
C SER A 167 13.22 -4.08 -3.91
N SER A 168 13.35 -2.88 -4.50
CA SER A 168 12.33 -1.85 -4.44
C SER A 168 11.31 -2.11 -5.56
N TYR A 169 10.03 -2.02 -5.27
CA TYR A 169 8.93 -2.20 -6.25
C TYR A 169 8.95 -3.54 -7.01
N GLN A 170 9.42 -4.63 -6.37
CA GLN A 170 9.36 -6.02 -6.90
C GLN A 170 9.75 -6.14 -8.37
N GLY A 171 10.94 -5.64 -8.73
CA GLY A 171 11.48 -5.77 -10.06
C GLY A 171 10.83 -4.92 -11.16
N ARG A 172 9.97 -3.96 -10.82
CA ARG A 172 9.28 -3.12 -11.83
C ARG A 172 10.23 -2.41 -12.77
N VAL A 173 11.42 -2.00 -12.31
CA VAL A 173 12.44 -1.40 -13.17
C VAL A 173 12.93 -2.37 -14.27
N ILE A 174 13.09 -3.65 -13.94
CA ILE A 174 13.46 -4.68 -14.93
C ILE A 174 12.32 -4.87 -15.94
N LEU A 175 11.07 -4.92 -15.46
CA LEU A 175 9.91 -5.13 -16.31
C LEU A 175 9.67 -3.93 -17.25
N ILE A 176 9.82 -2.70 -16.78
CA ILE A 176 9.80 -1.50 -17.64
C ILE A 176 10.84 -1.64 -18.75
N ALA A 177 12.09 -1.88 -18.37
CA ALA A 177 13.18 -2.01 -19.34
C ALA A 177 12.96 -3.17 -20.31
N SER A 178 12.40 -4.28 -19.85
CA SER A 178 12.04 -5.44 -20.70
C SER A 178 11.00 -5.06 -21.74
N LEU A 179 9.88 -4.45 -21.33
CA LEU A 179 8.83 -4.03 -22.24
C LEU A 179 9.34 -3.02 -23.27
N LEU A 180 10.18 -2.06 -22.88
CA LEU A 180 10.81 -1.09 -23.77
C LEU A 180 11.77 -1.72 -24.80
N ALA A 181 12.33 -2.89 -24.50
CA ALA A 181 13.24 -3.62 -25.34
C ALA A 181 12.60 -4.83 -26.08
N GLY A 182 11.28 -4.93 -26.07
CA GLY A 182 10.56 -6.04 -26.72
C GLY A 182 10.56 -7.36 -25.95
N GLY A 183 10.95 -7.32 -24.66
CA GLY A 183 10.86 -8.46 -23.74
C GLY A 183 9.50 -8.55 -23.06
N SER A 184 9.43 -9.39 -22.01
CA SER A 184 8.20 -9.64 -21.25
C SER A 184 8.53 -10.07 -19.82
N ILE A 185 7.49 -10.34 -19.02
CA ILE A 185 7.66 -10.94 -17.69
C ILE A 185 8.32 -12.34 -17.75
N ASP A 186 8.11 -13.09 -18.83
CA ASP A 186 8.70 -14.41 -19.06
C ASP A 186 10.08 -14.35 -19.73
N ASN A 187 10.48 -13.18 -20.26
CA ASN A 187 11.78 -12.95 -20.88
C ASN A 187 12.31 -11.56 -20.52
N ILE A 188 13.09 -11.49 -19.45
CA ILE A 188 13.70 -10.24 -18.96
C ILE A 188 15.06 -9.94 -19.58
N GLU A 189 15.63 -10.83 -20.40
CA GLU A 189 16.96 -10.65 -20.98
C GLU A 189 17.14 -9.29 -21.70
N PRO A 190 16.22 -8.87 -22.60
CA PRO A 190 16.32 -7.58 -23.23
C PRO A 190 16.36 -6.40 -22.23
N GLY A 191 15.59 -6.53 -21.13
CA GLY A 191 15.53 -5.53 -20.06
C GLY A 191 16.83 -5.41 -19.28
N LEU A 192 17.47 -6.52 -18.94
CA LEU A 192 18.78 -6.51 -18.26
C LEU A 192 19.84 -5.85 -19.13
N GLN A 193 19.89 -6.16 -20.42
CA GLN A 193 20.80 -5.51 -21.35
C GLN A 193 20.53 -4.00 -21.46
N LYS A 194 19.26 -3.61 -21.52
CA LYS A 194 18.85 -2.21 -21.55
C LYS A 194 19.27 -1.47 -20.26
N LEU A 195 19.08 -2.07 -19.08
CA LEU A 195 19.53 -1.50 -17.81
C LEU A 195 21.06 -1.42 -17.71
N LYS A 196 21.78 -2.41 -18.23
CA LYS A 196 23.24 -2.37 -18.32
C LYS A 196 23.72 -1.18 -19.15
N ALA A 197 23.03 -0.87 -20.24
CA ALA A 197 23.34 0.31 -21.06
C ALA A 197 22.98 1.64 -20.38
N LEU A 198 22.17 1.62 -19.32
CA LEU A 198 21.82 2.81 -18.53
C LEU A 198 22.88 3.15 -17.47
N LYS A 199 23.79 2.23 -17.16
CA LYS A 199 24.67 2.27 -16.00
C LYS A 199 25.45 3.59 -15.86
N ASP A 200 25.98 4.14 -16.95
CA ASP A 200 26.76 5.38 -16.92
C ASP A 200 25.94 6.61 -16.50
N ASN A 201 24.62 6.55 -16.67
CA ASN A 201 23.71 7.61 -16.26
C ASN A 201 23.28 7.49 -14.79
N VAL A 202 23.46 6.30 -14.19
CA VAL A 202 23.00 6.01 -12.81
C VAL A 202 24.07 6.40 -11.80
N VAL A 203 23.68 7.19 -10.79
CA VAL A 203 24.51 7.50 -9.62
C VAL A 203 24.46 6.33 -8.63
N PHE A 204 23.24 5.84 -8.36
CA PHE A 204 23.01 4.69 -7.47
C PHE A 204 21.74 3.93 -7.81
N TRP A 205 21.78 2.63 -7.52
CA TRP A 205 20.63 1.76 -7.49
C TRP A 205 20.08 1.71 -6.06
N TYR A 206 18.99 2.42 -5.78
CA TYR A 206 18.54 2.62 -4.40
C TYR A 206 17.64 1.48 -3.89
N THR A 207 17.74 1.25 -2.58
CA THR A 207 16.84 0.40 -1.80
C THR A 207 16.08 1.18 -0.73
N SER A 208 16.44 2.45 -0.52
CA SER A 208 15.81 3.38 0.42
C SER A 208 15.19 4.55 -0.32
N ASP A 209 13.87 4.60 -0.36
CA ASP A 209 13.11 5.73 -0.92
C ASP A 209 13.41 7.05 -0.22
N ALA A 210 13.61 7.02 1.10
CA ALA A 210 13.91 8.21 1.87
C ALA A 210 15.23 8.85 1.43
N GLN A 211 16.27 8.02 1.26
CA GLN A 211 17.57 8.48 0.78
C GLN A 211 17.47 9.02 -0.65
N ALA A 212 16.81 8.30 -1.56
CA ALA A 212 16.67 8.71 -2.95
C ALA A 212 15.93 10.05 -3.10
N ARG A 213 14.87 10.27 -2.33
CA ARG A 213 14.13 11.55 -2.28
C ARG A 213 15.00 12.68 -1.74
N GLN A 214 15.82 12.42 -0.73
CA GLN A 214 16.74 13.39 -0.18
C GLN A 214 17.82 13.78 -1.19
N SER A 215 18.42 12.82 -1.89
CA SER A 215 19.41 13.08 -2.95
C SER A 215 18.82 13.91 -4.10
N LEU A 216 17.55 13.68 -4.47
CA LEU A 216 16.85 14.50 -5.45
C LEU A 216 16.64 15.94 -4.92
N ALA A 217 16.24 16.10 -3.66
CA ALA A 217 16.05 17.41 -3.05
C ALA A 217 17.36 18.21 -2.96
N GLN A 218 18.47 17.55 -2.64
CA GLN A 218 19.79 18.15 -2.52
C GLN A 218 20.48 18.41 -3.89
N GLY A 219 19.95 17.85 -4.98
CA GLY A 219 20.52 18.02 -6.32
C GLY A 219 21.70 17.10 -6.63
N GLU A 220 21.94 16.07 -5.81
CA GLU A 220 22.93 15.02 -6.11
C GLU A 220 22.51 14.22 -7.36
N ILE A 221 21.21 14.05 -7.54
CA ILE A 221 20.59 13.56 -8.77
C ILE A 221 19.58 14.59 -9.29
N SER A 222 19.35 14.59 -10.59
CA SER A 222 18.33 15.44 -11.20
C SER A 222 17.07 14.67 -11.62
N VAL A 223 17.17 13.34 -11.66
CA VAL A 223 16.08 12.44 -12.06
C VAL A 223 16.02 11.25 -11.10
N LEU A 224 14.80 10.88 -10.71
CA LEU A 224 14.53 9.73 -9.86
C LEU A 224 13.41 8.88 -10.50
N ILE A 225 13.65 7.62 -10.76
CA ILE A 225 12.57 6.68 -11.09
C ILE A 225 11.91 6.27 -9.76
N GLY A 226 10.61 6.48 -9.64
CA GLY A 226 9.90 6.18 -8.40
C GLY A 226 8.41 6.53 -8.45
N PRO A 227 7.70 6.36 -7.32
CA PRO A 227 6.27 6.64 -7.21
C PRO A 227 6.00 8.14 -7.00
N THR A 228 4.71 8.52 -7.06
CA THR A 228 4.26 9.91 -6.81
C THR A 228 4.71 10.46 -5.45
N GLN A 229 4.85 9.61 -4.44
CA GLN A 229 5.37 9.98 -3.12
C GLN A 229 6.80 10.55 -3.17
N ALA A 230 7.53 10.33 -4.26
CA ALA A 230 8.86 10.89 -4.45
C ALA A 230 8.86 12.42 -4.64
N LEU A 231 7.70 12.98 -4.98
CA LEU A 231 7.52 14.44 -5.08
C LEU A 231 7.54 15.16 -3.72
N ARG A 232 7.28 14.46 -2.61
CA ARG A 232 7.04 15.10 -1.31
C ARG A 232 8.25 15.85 -0.78
N VAL A 233 9.34 15.15 -0.51
CA VAL A 233 10.54 15.73 0.15
C VAL A 233 11.10 16.91 -0.65
N PRO A 234 11.30 16.82 -1.98
CA PRO A 234 11.77 17.96 -2.74
C PRO A 234 10.80 19.17 -2.69
N ARG A 235 9.48 18.92 -2.77
CA ARG A 235 8.49 20.00 -2.71
C ARG A 235 8.45 20.69 -1.35
N GLU A 236 8.53 19.93 -0.26
CA GLU A 236 8.61 20.47 1.11
C GLU A 236 9.89 21.33 1.29
N ALA A 237 10.96 20.99 0.58
CA ALA A 237 12.20 21.78 0.53
C ALA A 237 12.15 22.95 -0.48
N GLY A 238 11.01 23.22 -1.12
CA GLY A 238 10.88 24.31 -2.11
C GLY A 238 11.55 24.01 -3.46
N VAL A 239 11.94 22.76 -3.72
CA VAL A 239 12.60 22.37 -4.96
C VAL A 239 11.57 22.16 -6.06
N PRO A 240 11.73 22.74 -7.27
CA PRO A 240 10.80 22.56 -8.37
C PRO A 240 10.97 21.19 -8.99
N VAL A 241 9.98 20.31 -8.75
CA VAL A 241 9.93 18.95 -9.28
C VAL A 241 8.61 18.66 -9.95
N THR A 242 8.65 17.81 -10.95
CA THR A 242 7.50 17.24 -11.62
C THR A 242 7.66 15.74 -11.78
N MET A 243 6.55 15.06 -12.09
CA MET A 243 6.53 13.64 -12.42
C MET A 243 5.79 13.44 -13.73
N ILE A 244 6.31 12.53 -14.53
CA ILE A 244 5.62 11.97 -15.70
C ILE A 244 5.53 10.46 -15.58
N SER A 245 4.49 9.91 -16.16
CA SER A 245 4.21 8.48 -16.19
C SER A 245 4.06 8.00 -17.64
N PRO A 246 5.21 7.87 -18.37
CA PRO A 246 5.16 7.49 -19.78
C PRO A 246 4.90 5.99 -19.94
N LYS A 247 4.32 5.60 -21.08
CA LYS A 247 4.06 4.19 -21.41
C LYS A 247 5.36 3.40 -21.59
N PRO A 248 5.45 2.15 -21.03
CA PRO A 248 4.54 1.51 -20.10
C PRO A 248 4.76 2.02 -18.67
N THR A 249 3.69 2.36 -17.96
CA THR A 249 3.76 2.77 -16.56
C THR A 249 3.28 1.65 -15.63
N PRO A 250 4.12 1.03 -14.82
CA PRO A 250 3.66 0.09 -13.79
C PRO A 250 2.74 0.77 -12.79
N MET A 251 1.58 0.17 -12.57
CA MET A 251 0.66 0.54 -11.51
C MET A 251 0.80 -0.46 -10.37
N MET A 252 0.95 0.05 -9.16
CA MET A 252 1.05 -0.74 -7.93
C MET A 252 -0.01 -0.29 -6.95
N PHE A 253 -0.40 -1.19 -6.04
CA PHE A 253 -1.38 -0.92 -5.01
C PHE A 253 -0.84 -1.30 -3.64
N ASP A 254 -1.09 -0.43 -2.66
CA ASP A 254 -1.10 -0.86 -1.29
C ASP A 254 -2.52 -1.27 -0.93
N VAL A 255 -2.67 -2.43 -0.34
CA VAL A 255 -3.94 -3.12 -0.19
C VAL A 255 -4.26 -3.43 1.26
N MET A 256 -5.54 -3.61 1.54
CA MET A 256 -6.07 -4.10 2.82
C MET A 256 -6.56 -5.52 2.65
N THR A 257 -6.23 -6.37 3.62
CA THR A 257 -6.71 -7.75 3.71
C THR A 257 -7.51 -7.93 4.99
N LEU A 258 -8.46 -8.86 4.97
CA LEU A 258 -9.27 -9.25 6.12
C LEU A 258 -8.69 -10.54 6.72
N VAL A 259 -8.12 -10.44 7.92
CA VAL A 259 -7.54 -11.59 8.62
C VAL A 259 -8.61 -12.35 9.39
N LYS A 260 -8.57 -13.67 9.42
CA LYS A 260 -9.50 -14.54 10.18
C LYS A 260 -9.14 -14.50 11.68
N ALA A 261 -9.51 -13.41 12.36
CA ALA A 261 -9.22 -13.16 13.77
C ALA A 261 -10.47 -13.23 14.67
N GLY A 262 -11.64 -13.52 14.10
CA GLY A 262 -12.92 -13.62 14.82
C GLY A 262 -13.72 -12.32 14.87
N HIS A 263 -13.23 -11.23 14.23
CA HIS A 263 -13.93 -9.95 14.15
C HIS A 263 -14.14 -9.49 12.70
N GLU A 264 -14.28 -10.44 11.76
CA GLU A 264 -14.27 -10.19 10.33
C GLU A 264 -15.35 -9.19 9.90
N ASP A 265 -16.54 -9.24 10.47
CA ASP A 265 -17.62 -8.31 10.15
C ASP A 265 -17.28 -6.88 10.54
N LEU A 266 -16.70 -6.68 11.71
CA LEU A 266 -16.28 -5.37 12.22
C LEU A 266 -15.11 -4.80 11.43
N ALA A 267 -14.14 -5.66 11.09
CA ALA A 267 -12.99 -5.32 10.30
C ALA A 267 -13.37 -4.98 8.85
N ALA A 268 -14.36 -5.68 8.28
CA ALA A 268 -14.90 -5.37 6.95
C ALA A 268 -15.61 -4.00 6.94
N GLU A 269 -16.37 -3.67 7.99
CA GLU A 269 -16.98 -2.34 8.15
C GLU A 269 -15.91 -1.23 8.18
N PHE A 270 -14.80 -1.46 8.88
CA PHE A 270 -13.69 -0.52 8.92
C PHE A 270 -12.99 -0.39 7.55
N ILE A 271 -12.75 -1.49 6.86
CA ILE A 271 -12.19 -1.47 5.49
C ILE A 271 -13.11 -0.67 4.57
N ASP A 272 -14.42 -0.92 4.61
CA ASP A 272 -15.40 -0.20 3.78
C ASP A 272 -15.43 1.30 4.11
N PHE A 273 -15.34 1.67 5.38
CA PHE A 273 -15.23 3.06 5.81
C PHE A 273 -13.97 3.73 5.22
N LEU A 274 -12.82 3.04 5.23
CA LEU A 274 -11.59 3.54 4.63
C LEU A 274 -11.68 3.67 3.10
N LEU A 275 -12.56 2.92 2.45
CA LEU A 275 -12.82 3.01 1.01
C LEU A 275 -13.82 4.12 0.66
N SER A 276 -14.45 4.80 1.63
CA SER A 276 -15.40 5.88 1.32
C SER A 276 -14.71 7.03 0.56
N PRO A 277 -15.41 7.70 -0.37
CA PRO A 277 -14.82 8.76 -1.19
C PRO A 277 -14.18 9.89 -0.37
N GLU A 278 -14.80 10.25 0.76
CA GLU A 278 -14.29 11.30 1.66
C GLU A 278 -12.94 10.90 2.28
N ILE A 279 -12.86 9.70 2.86
CA ILE A 279 -11.62 9.20 3.50
C ILE A 279 -10.53 9.01 2.46
N GLN A 280 -10.87 8.40 1.32
CA GLN A 280 -9.94 8.17 0.22
C GLN A 280 -9.35 9.49 -0.31
N GLY A 281 -10.15 10.55 -0.47
CA GLY A 281 -9.66 11.86 -0.90
C GLY A 281 -8.67 12.45 0.10
N ARG A 282 -9.00 12.44 1.40
CA ARG A 282 -8.09 12.94 2.46
C ARG A 282 -6.77 12.16 2.53
N VAL A 283 -6.84 10.85 2.41
CA VAL A 283 -5.67 9.96 2.40
C VAL A 283 -4.79 10.21 1.17
N SER A 284 -5.42 10.33 0.01
CA SER A 284 -4.77 10.60 -1.27
C SER A 284 -3.85 11.82 -1.21
N ASP A 285 -4.36 12.94 -0.72
CA ASP A 285 -3.61 14.20 -0.64
C ASP A 285 -2.41 14.10 0.32
N VAL A 286 -2.58 13.45 1.47
CA VAL A 286 -1.50 13.30 2.44
C VAL A 286 -0.44 12.33 1.94
N LEU A 287 -0.82 11.22 1.33
CA LEU A 287 0.12 10.20 0.85
C LEU A 287 0.69 10.50 -0.55
N LEU A 288 0.14 11.49 -1.28
CA LEU A 288 0.43 11.72 -2.69
C LEU A 288 0.24 10.42 -3.51
N ALA A 289 -0.92 9.78 -3.36
CA ALA A 289 -1.25 8.54 -4.01
C ALA A 289 -2.68 8.57 -4.56
N ALA A 290 -2.94 7.89 -5.65
CA ALA A 290 -4.27 7.88 -6.26
C ALA A 290 -5.25 7.07 -5.40
N PRO A 291 -6.45 7.60 -5.08
CA PRO A 291 -7.48 6.83 -4.42
C PRO A 291 -7.92 5.67 -5.32
N THR A 292 -8.30 4.54 -4.74
CA THR A 292 -8.85 3.42 -5.50
C THR A 292 -10.35 3.57 -5.73
N ASN A 293 -11.06 4.25 -4.85
CA ASN A 293 -12.46 4.60 -5.08
C ASN A 293 -12.55 5.70 -6.15
N HIS A 294 -13.15 5.38 -7.31
CA HIS A 294 -13.22 6.30 -8.45
C HIS A 294 -14.10 7.55 -8.22
N LYS A 295 -14.89 7.59 -7.14
CA LYS A 295 -15.68 8.75 -6.72
C LYS A 295 -14.91 9.70 -5.82
N ALA A 296 -13.74 9.31 -5.33
CA ALA A 296 -12.93 10.14 -4.45
C ALA A 296 -12.27 11.29 -5.20
N GLY A 297 -12.15 12.43 -4.54
CA GLY A 297 -11.38 13.56 -5.03
C GLY A 297 -9.89 13.23 -5.14
N MET A 298 -9.22 13.85 -6.11
CA MET A 298 -7.78 13.72 -6.33
C MET A 298 -7.21 15.09 -6.63
N SER A 299 -6.13 15.49 -5.97
CA SER A 299 -5.45 16.76 -6.22
C SER A 299 -4.81 16.81 -7.62
N ASP A 300 -4.61 18.02 -8.14
CA ASP A 300 -4.08 18.20 -9.50
C ASP A 300 -2.67 17.65 -9.66
N ILE A 301 -1.86 17.67 -8.60
CA ILE A 301 -0.52 17.06 -8.63
C ILE A 301 -0.60 15.54 -8.83
N ILE A 302 -1.55 14.89 -8.18
CA ILE A 302 -1.72 13.43 -8.30
C ILE A 302 -2.30 13.10 -9.67
N LYS A 303 -3.28 13.89 -10.14
CA LYS A 303 -3.85 13.75 -11.50
C LYS A 303 -2.78 13.87 -12.58
N ALA A 304 -1.93 14.89 -12.48
CA ALA A 304 -0.86 15.13 -13.45
C ALA A 304 0.19 14.01 -13.49
N ALA A 305 0.38 13.31 -12.37
CA ALA A 305 1.31 12.19 -12.26
C ALA A 305 0.72 10.85 -12.72
N GLN A 306 -0.60 10.76 -12.98
CA GLN A 306 -1.19 9.51 -13.46
C GLN A 306 -0.80 9.24 -14.92
N PRO A 307 -0.65 7.97 -15.32
CA PRO A 307 -0.50 7.62 -16.72
C PRO A 307 -1.77 8.00 -17.50
N LYS A 308 -1.61 8.28 -18.78
CA LYS A 308 -2.76 8.45 -19.68
C LYS A 308 -3.57 7.14 -19.73
N PRO A 309 -4.87 7.20 -20.04
CA PRO A 309 -5.67 6.00 -20.25
C PRO A 309 -5.01 5.04 -21.26
N GLY A 310 -4.79 3.79 -20.84
CA GLY A 310 -4.13 2.76 -21.63
C GLY A 310 -2.58 2.73 -21.56
N ASP A 311 -1.94 3.64 -20.83
CA ASP A 311 -0.49 3.64 -20.64
C ASP A 311 -0.06 2.91 -19.35
N GLY A 312 -0.99 2.80 -18.39
CA GLY A 312 -0.78 2.03 -17.17
C GLY A 312 -0.79 0.52 -17.43
N VAL A 313 0.15 -0.19 -16.81
CA VAL A 313 0.25 -1.65 -16.89
C VAL A 313 0.26 -2.28 -15.50
N THR A 314 -0.42 -3.41 -15.37
CA THR A 314 -0.32 -4.30 -14.21
C THR A 314 0.31 -5.61 -14.66
N PHE A 315 0.96 -6.30 -13.75
CA PHE A 315 1.62 -7.57 -14.04
C PHE A 315 0.91 -8.72 -13.32
N ASP A 316 1.14 -9.92 -13.81
CA ASP A 316 0.76 -11.14 -13.10
C ASP A 316 1.64 -11.29 -11.86
N GLU A 317 1.09 -10.99 -10.69
CA GLU A 317 1.83 -10.99 -9.43
C GLU A 317 2.27 -12.40 -8.99
N ASP A 318 1.60 -13.46 -9.43
CA ASP A 318 2.06 -14.83 -9.24
C ASP A 318 3.39 -15.07 -9.98
N LYS A 319 3.47 -14.63 -11.24
CA LYS A 319 4.72 -14.69 -12.01
C LYS A 319 5.80 -13.79 -11.43
N VAL A 320 5.45 -12.56 -11.01
CA VAL A 320 6.40 -11.68 -10.32
C VAL A 320 6.98 -12.38 -9.11
N ASN A 321 6.14 -12.93 -8.22
CA ASN A 321 6.59 -13.65 -7.03
C ASN A 321 7.45 -14.89 -7.37
N GLN A 322 7.09 -15.60 -8.43
CA GLN A 322 7.84 -16.79 -8.89
C GLN A 322 9.25 -16.44 -9.37
N TYR A 323 9.40 -15.35 -10.12
CA TYR A 323 10.65 -15.04 -10.80
C TYR A 323 11.53 -14.03 -10.06
N PHE A 324 10.97 -13.30 -9.11
CA PHE A 324 11.62 -12.15 -8.48
C PHE A 324 13.02 -12.43 -7.92
N SER A 325 13.20 -13.55 -7.21
CA SER A 325 14.52 -13.90 -6.65
C SER A 325 15.57 -14.03 -7.75
N SER A 326 15.25 -14.78 -8.81
CA SER A 326 16.13 -14.96 -9.96
C SER A 326 16.43 -13.64 -10.69
N TRP A 327 15.43 -12.76 -10.83
CA TRP A 327 15.64 -11.45 -11.42
C TRP A 327 16.59 -10.59 -10.61
N ASN A 328 16.43 -10.59 -9.29
CA ASN A 328 17.28 -9.82 -8.39
C ASN A 328 18.73 -10.31 -8.41
N ASP A 329 18.93 -11.64 -8.41
CA ASP A 329 20.26 -12.25 -8.48
C ASP A 329 20.95 -11.92 -9.81
N ARG A 330 20.24 -12.03 -10.92
CA ARG A 330 20.74 -11.69 -12.24
C ARG A 330 21.09 -10.19 -12.35
N PHE A 331 20.22 -9.32 -11.89
CA PHE A 331 20.46 -7.89 -11.87
C PHE A 331 21.75 -7.55 -11.10
N ASN A 332 21.93 -8.12 -9.90
CA ASN A 332 23.11 -7.90 -9.08
C ASN A 332 24.38 -8.43 -9.75
N ALA A 333 24.29 -9.53 -10.48
CA ALA A 333 25.44 -10.12 -11.19
C ALA A 333 25.82 -9.41 -12.49
N GLU A 334 24.83 -8.89 -13.22
CA GLU A 334 25.00 -8.45 -14.61
C GLU A 334 24.92 -6.91 -14.80
N VAL A 335 24.16 -6.21 -13.91
CA VAL A 335 23.87 -4.77 -14.06
C VAL A 335 24.51 -3.93 -12.96
N ALA A 336 24.36 -4.32 -11.69
CA ALA A 336 24.78 -3.49 -10.57
C ALA A 336 26.31 -3.48 -10.30
N LYS A 337 27.05 -4.41 -10.89
CA LYS A 337 28.54 -4.50 -10.75
C LYS A 337 29.28 -3.40 -11.45
#